data_9aa5ae06461490f92e71d9f883e54d34
#
_entry.id   9aa5ae06461490f92e71d9f883e54d34
#
_cell.length_a   1.000
_cell.length_b   1.000
_cell.length_c   1.000
_cell.angle_alpha   90.00
_cell.angle_beta   90.00
_cell.angle_gamma   90.00
#
_symmetry.space_group_name_H-M   'P 1'
#
loop_
_entity.id
_entity.type
_entity.pdbx_description
1 polymer ?
#
loop_
_entity_poly.entity_id
_entity_poly.type
_entity_poly.pdbx_seq_one_letter_code
_entity_poly.pdbx_strand_id
1 'polypeptide(L)' 'MLMIRLSRIGKKKKPFYRVVVIEKTRPRDGRVVDAVGTYDPLQKPSGIKLDAERVKHWLSKGAQPSDTVRSFIKLQKIA' A
#
# COMPACT_ATOMS: atom_id res chain seq x y z
N MET A 1 -10.85 -9.65 6.81
CA MET A 1 -9.75 -9.95 5.88
C MET A 1 -8.90 -8.72 5.67
N LEU A 2 -7.63 -8.83 5.97
CA LEU A 2 -6.70 -7.70 5.82
C LEU A 2 -6.13 -7.65 4.41
N MET A 3 -6.11 -6.47 3.82
CA MET A 3 -5.55 -6.24 2.50
C MET A 3 -4.63 -5.04 2.51
N ILE A 4 -3.56 -5.10 1.73
CA ILE A 4 -2.64 -3.98 1.51
C ILE A 4 -2.86 -3.49 0.09
N ARG A 5 -3.26 -2.23 -0.05
CA ARG A 5 -3.60 -1.68 -1.36
C ARG A 5 -3.25 -0.21 -1.46
N LEU A 6 -3.29 0.31 -2.69
CA LEU A 6 -3.11 1.73 -2.93
C LEU A 6 -4.43 2.47 -2.74
N SER A 7 -4.35 3.63 -2.12
CA SER A 7 -5.46 4.55 -1.98
C SER A 7 -5.06 5.88 -2.62
N ARG A 8 -5.86 6.37 -3.56
CA ARG A 8 -5.58 7.63 -4.25
C ARG A 8 -5.95 8.79 -3.36
N ILE A 9 -4.98 9.69 -3.12
CA ILE A 9 -5.19 10.86 -2.27
C ILE A 9 -4.79 12.16 -2.93
N GLY A 10 -4.25 12.12 -4.13
CA GLY A 10 -3.77 13.33 -4.83
C GLY A 10 -4.88 14.05 -5.56
N LYS A 11 -4.54 15.23 -6.07
CA LYS A 11 -5.42 16.04 -6.89
C LYS A 11 -5.47 15.50 -8.32
N LYS A 12 -6.44 16.00 -9.10
CA LYS A 12 -6.73 15.51 -10.43
C LYS A 12 -5.52 15.50 -11.38
N LYS A 13 -4.64 16.51 -11.28
CA LYS A 13 -3.45 16.63 -12.14
C LYS A 13 -2.17 16.14 -11.48
N LYS A 14 -2.23 15.80 -10.19
CA LYS A 14 -1.08 15.32 -9.44
C LYS A 14 -1.48 14.09 -8.65
N PRO A 15 -1.58 12.93 -9.30
CA PRO A 15 -1.97 11.71 -8.58
C PRO A 15 -0.90 11.35 -7.54
N PHE A 16 -1.37 11.02 -6.38
CA PHE A 16 -0.52 10.58 -5.29
C PHE A 16 -1.26 9.45 -4.58
N TYR A 17 -0.53 8.43 -4.19
CA TYR A 17 -1.13 7.24 -3.59
C TYR A 17 -0.53 6.95 -2.23
N ARG A 18 -1.36 6.46 -1.35
CA ARG A 18 -0.92 5.93 -0.07
C ARG A 18 -1.09 4.42 -0.08
N VAL A 19 -0.09 3.71 0.41
CA VAL A 19 -0.17 2.27 0.59
C VAL A 19 -0.78 2.03 1.96
N VAL A 20 -1.97 1.45 1.99
CA VAL A 20 -2.74 1.29 3.22
C VAL A 20 -3.08 -0.17 3.47
N VAL A 21 -3.22 -0.50 4.74
CA VAL A 21 -3.77 -1.79 5.18
C VAL A 21 -5.22 -1.54 5.55
N ILE A 22 -6.12 -2.29 4.93
CA ILE A 22 -7.54 -2.17 5.23
C ILE A 22 -8.11 -3.49 5.74
N GLU A 23 -9.11 -3.38 6.61
CA GLU A 23 -9.91 -4.52 7.01
C GLU A 23 -11.14 -4.55 6.13
N LYS A 24 -11.20 -5.53 5.25
CA LYS A 24 -12.28 -5.64 4.29
C LYS A 24 -13.35 -6.58 4.81
N THR A 25 -14.26 -6.03 5.60
CA THR A 25 -15.41 -6.78 6.10
C THR A 25 -16.59 -6.68 5.16
N ARG A 26 -16.64 -5.61 4.35
CA ARG A 26 -17.70 -5.39 3.36
C ARG A 26 -17.09 -4.91 2.05
N PRO A 27 -17.74 -5.15 0.89
CA PRO A 27 -17.14 -4.86 -0.41
C PRO A 27 -16.75 -3.39 -0.64
N ARG A 28 -17.43 -2.43 -0.04
CA ARG A 28 -17.18 -1.01 -0.33
C ARG A 28 -16.43 -0.26 0.75
N ASP A 29 -16.55 -0.69 1.98
CA ASP A 29 -16.16 0.15 3.11
C ASP A 29 -15.03 -0.48 3.93
N GLY A 30 -13.95 -0.81 3.23
CA GLY A 30 -12.75 -1.27 3.92
C GLY A 30 -12.27 -0.21 4.91
N ARG A 31 -12.09 -0.59 6.14
CA ARG A 31 -11.60 0.31 7.18
C ARG A 31 -10.09 0.38 7.14
N VAL A 32 -9.54 1.59 7.02
CA VAL A 32 -8.09 1.77 7.05
C VAL A 32 -7.57 1.49 8.45
N VAL A 33 -6.70 0.49 8.55
CA VAL A 33 -6.10 0.07 9.82
C VAL A 33 -4.75 0.75 10.01
N ASP A 34 -3.96 0.88 8.93
CA ASP A 34 -2.63 1.45 9.00
C ASP A 34 -2.23 1.99 7.63
N ALA A 35 -1.30 2.92 7.61
CA ALA A 35 -0.67 3.40 6.40
C ALA A 35 0.80 2.97 6.44
N VAL A 36 1.22 2.19 5.45
CA VAL A 36 2.56 1.59 5.45
C VAL A 36 3.49 2.18 4.41
N GLY A 37 3.03 3.14 3.64
CA GLY A 37 3.89 3.76 2.66
C GLY A 37 3.16 4.74 1.76
N THR A 38 3.90 5.29 0.81
CA THR A 38 3.39 6.22 -0.18
C THR A 38 3.97 5.91 -1.55
N TYR A 39 3.26 6.31 -2.59
CA TYR A 39 3.71 6.15 -3.97
C TYR A 39 3.39 7.41 -4.77
N ASP A 40 4.41 8.00 -5.35
CA ASP A 40 4.28 9.16 -6.23
C ASP A 40 4.69 8.73 -7.65
N PRO A 41 3.73 8.53 -8.56
CA PRO A 41 4.07 8.08 -9.92
C PRO A 41 4.80 9.14 -10.75
N LEU A 42 4.77 10.39 -10.32
CA LEU A 42 5.46 11.47 -11.04
C LEU A 42 6.92 11.60 -10.66
N GLN A 43 7.33 10.97 -9.57
CA GLN A 43 8.72 11.05 -9.09
C GLN A 43 9.53 9.89 -9.65
N LYS A 44 10.67 10.22 -10.25
CA LYS A 44 11.60 9.21 -10.78
C LYS A 44 12.95 9.35 -10.08
N PRO A 45 13.70 8.26 -9.96
CA PRO A 45 13.46 6.94 -10.50
C PRO A 45 12.43 6.13 -9.72
N SER A 46 12.19 6.44 -8.46
CA SER A 46 11.21 5.72 -7.67
C SER A 46 10.57 6.64 -6.65
N GLY A 47 9.25 6.81 -6.77
CA GLY A 47 8.46 7.52 -5.80
C GLY A 47 7.85 6.61 -4.73
N ILE A 48 8.31 5.37 -4.65
CA ILE A 48 7.77 4.39 -3.72
C ILE A 48 8.53 4.44 -2.41
N LYS A 49 7.82 4.67 -1.33
CA LYS A 49 8.38 4.61 0.02
C LYS A 49 7.52 3.68 0.86
N LEU A 50 8.09 2.57 1.27
CA LEU A 50 7.40 1.60 2.11
C LEU A 50 8.13 1.46 3.43
N ASP A 51 7.36 1.41 4.52
CA ASP A 51 7.88 1.06 5.82
C ASP A 51 8.01 -0.46 5.89
N ALA A 52 9.22 -0.96 5.70
CA ALA A 52 9.46 -2.40 5.60
C ALA A 52 8.99 -3.14 6.84
N GLU A 53 9.22 -2.59 8.01
CA GLU A 53 8.82 -3.25 9.26
C GLU A 53 7.32 -3.37 9.37
N ARG A 54 6.59 -2.31 9.03
CA ARG A 54 5.12 -2.34 9.06
C ARG A 54 4.55 -3.29 8.02
N VAL A 55 5.12 -3.27 6.81
CA VAL A 55 4.69 -4.19 5.76
C VAL A 55 4.89 -5.63 6.21
N LYS A 56 6.06 -5.95 6.74
CA LYS A 56 6.34 -7.31 7.25
C LYS A 56 5.39 -7.68 8.38
N HIS A 57 5.11 -6.75 9.28
CA HIS A 57 4.18 -6.99 10.37
C HIS A 57 2.81 -7.40 9.87
N TRP A 58 2.26 -6.63 8.92
CA TRP A 58 0.94 -6.93 8.40
C TRP A 58 0.90 -8.19 7.55
N LEU A 59 1.99 -8.46 6.78
CA LEU A 59 2.08 -9.72 6.05
C LEU A 59 2.08 -10.91 6.99
N SER A 60 2.76 -10.80 8.12
CA SER A 60 2.77 -11.86 9.14
C SER A 60 1.41 -12.06 9.78
N LYS A 61 0.55 -11.05 9.75
CA LYS A 61 -0.82 -11.12 10.25
C LYS A 61 -1.81 -11.63 9.19
N GLY A 62 -1.32 -11.99 8.02
CA GLY A 62 -2.16 -12.54 6.97
C GLY A 62 -2.70 -11.51 6.00
N ALA A 63 -2.19 -10.28 6.00
CA ALA A 63 -2.63 -9.28 5.05
C ALA A 63 -2.27 -9.69 3.61
N GLN A 64 -3.20 -9.53 2.69
CA GLN A 64 -3.01 -9.89 1.29
C GLN A 64 -2.68 -8.63 0.47
N PRO A 65 -1.48 -8.53 -0.10
CA PRO A 65 -1.14 -7.38 -0.94
C PRO A 65 -1.82 -7.48 -2.30
N SER A 66 -2.25 -6.33 -2.83
CA SER A 66 -2.72 -6.27 -4.21
C SER A 66 -1.55 -6.55 -5.16
N ASP A 67 -1.85 -6.81 -6.44
CA ASP A 67 -0.79 -7.11 -7.41
C ASP A 67 0.20 -5.96 -7.52
N THR A 68 -0.28 -4.72 -7.53
CA THR A 68 0.58 -3.54 -7.59
C THR A 68 1.47 -3.45 -6.36
N VAL A 69 0.90 -3.63 -5.18
CA VAL A 69 1.65 -3.58 -3.93
C VAL A 69 2.65 -4.73 -3.86
N ARG A 70 2.27 -5.90 -4.35
CA ARG A 70 3.18 -7.04 -4.40
C ARG A 70 4.41 -6.74 -5.24
N SER A 71 4.23 -6.06 -6.37
CA SER A 71 5.34 -5.63 -7.20
C SER A 71 6.25 -4.66 -6.45
N PHE A 72 5.67 -3.73 -5.70
CA PHE A 72 6.44 -2.78 -4.89
C PHE A 72 7.25 -3.49 -3.81
N ILE A 73 6.66 -4.49 -3.16
CA ILE A 73 7.34 -5.27 -2.13
C ILE A 73 8.55 -5.98 -2.73
N LYS A 74 8.41 -6.57 -3.91
CA LYS A 74 9.52 -7.21 -4.60
C LYS A 74 10.61 -6.21 -4.98
N LEU A 75 10.20 -5.05 -5.50
CA LEU A 75 11.13 -4.01 -5.93
C LEU A 75 11.95 -3.48 -4.76
N GLN A 76 11.33 -3.34 -3.60
CA GLN A 76 11.99 -2.86 -2.38
C GLN A 76 12.69 -3.99 -1.61
N LYS A 77 12.59 -5.21 -2.08
CA LYS A 77 13.18 -6.39 -1.45
C LYS A 77 12.76 -6.58 0.01
N ILE A 78 11.49 -6.33 0.29
CA ILE A 78 10.97 -6.41 1.65
C ILE A 78 10.64 -7.85 2.05
N ALA A 79 10.11 -8.63 1.12
CA ALA A 79 9.70 -10.00 1.44
C ALA A 79 9.88 -10.93 0.26
#